data_a4c365b63b3e82aca4a5571afd4aaaa1
#
_entry.id   a4c365b63b3e82aca4a5571afd4aaaa1
#
_cell.length_a   1.000
_cell.length_b   1.000
_cell.length_c   1.000
_cell.angle_alpha   90.00
_cell.angle_beta   90.00
_cell.angle_gamma   90.00
#
_symmetry.space_group_name_H-M   'P 1'
#
loop_
_entity.id
_entity.type
_entity.pdbx_description
1 polymer ?
#
loop_
_entity_poly.entity_id
_entity_poly.type
_entity_poly.pdbx_seq_one_letter_code
_entity_poly.pdbx_strand_id
1 'polypeptide(L)'
;MAKSYRISTCRLCLSEEMQNAVPLPPTVIGDHYVTDYGQVLEKFPIDLYFCSQCAHIQLLDVVDPKILFHENFSYMPSKNEKLQIHFMEYAEFIDQYTSSDIKCCLDIGSNDGLFLSILKEKYGCNILGVDPAKGPADYANKQGLETWICFFDKDVSDKIIKKFGKVDIVSANNVFAHTDDLIIMANCISEILSDDGVFCFEFSYLTDIVNKGLIGTVFHEHLSYHSLYSIIPFLRRAGLELVDVKRVNTQGGAAIGVAKKVKSSERSSVVDKLLDEEKELGVNSLIAIHRFRDRIKEDKNKVKSIIQNIPKNKKIVAFGASRSANLLIEFFELGNYLEYIIDDNINKINKYVPYHNIPICDSKILKNNKPDYVVILAWIHTDKITRVIKNIDNGIKVISLFPNISII
;
A
#
# COMPACT_ATOMS: atom_id res chain seq x y z
N MET A 1 -11.55 22.06 10.22
CA MET A 1 -10.19 21.56 10.46
C MET A 1 -9.43 21.62 9.15
N ALA A 2 -8.10 21.79 9.17
CA ALA A 2 -7.30 21.73 7.95
C ALA A 2 -7.38 20.32 7.38
N LYS A 3 -7.49 20.19 6.04
CA LYS A 3 -7.57 18.88 5.37
C LYS A 3 -6.22 18.15 5.31
N SER A 4 -5.13 18.89 5.55
CA SER A 4 -3.77 18.36 5.58
C SER A 4 -2.89 19.20 6.48
N TYR A 5 -1.76 18.65 6.89
CA TYR A 5 -0.69 19.32 7.59
C TYR A 5 0.65 18.78 7.14
N ARG A 6 1.73 19.49 7.46
CA ARG A 6 3.08 19.09 7.13
C ARG A 6 3.89 18.87 8.39
N ILE A 7 4.57 17.74 8.47
CA ILE A 7 5.56 17.47 9.52
C ILE A 7 6.96 17.90 9.03
N SER A 8 7.86 18.14 9.97
CA SER A 8 9.26 18.52 9.67
C SER A 8 10.27 17.43 10.05
N THR A 9 9.81 16.37 10.72
CA THR A 9 10.67 15.32 11.29
C THR A 9 10.47 13.95 10.66
N CYS A 10 11.47 13.11 10.80
CA CYS A 10 11.39 11.70 10.43
C CYS A 10 10.50 10.93 11.41
N ARG A 11 9.53 10.17 10.91
CA ARG A 11 8.63 9.33 11.73
C ARG A 11 9.36 8.23 12.50
N LEU A 12 10.49 7.75 11.97
CA LEU A 12 11.23 6.68 12.62
C LEU A 12 12.25 7.18 13.65
N CYS A 13 13.03 8.24 13.37
CA CYS A 13 14.13 8.66 14.26
C CYS A 13 13.98 10.07 14.83
N LEU A 14 12.92 10.78 14.46
CA LEU A 14 12.59 12.15 14.90
C LEU A 14 13.60 13.22 14.44
N SER A 15 14.54 12.88 13.57
CA SER A 15 15.50 13.84 13.01
C SER A 15 14.80 14.85 12.10
N GLU A 16 15.24 16.09 12.11
CA GLU A 16 14.82 17.16 11.19
C GLU A 16 15.61 17.15 9.87
N GLU A 17 16.61 16.30 9.74
CA GLU A 17 17.48 16.23 8.55
C GLU A 17 16.76 15.50 7.39
N MET A 18 15.73 16.13 6.86
CA MET A 18 14.90 15.63 5.76
C MET A 18 15.27 16.29 4.43
N GLN A 19 15.57 15.49 3.42
CA GLN A 19 15.91 15.96 2.07
C GLN A 19 14.83 15.56 1.07
N ASN A 20 14.34 16.49 0.23
CA ASN A 20 13.46 16.14 -0.88
C ASN A 20 14.26 15.33 -1.91
N ALA A 21 14.02 14.01 -1.95
CA ALA A 21 14.76 13.07 -2.77
C ALA A 21 14.07 12.79 -4.12
N VAL A 22 12.74 12.79 -4.14
CA VAL A 22 11.93 12.57 -5.36
C VAL A 22 10.79 13.58 -5.39
N PRO A 23 10.96 14.69 -6.10
CA PRO A 23 9.87 15.63 -6.34
C PRO A 23 8.85 15.03 -7.29
N LEU A 24 7.56 15.12 -6.94
CA LEU A 24 6.43 14.60 -7.70
C LEU A 24 5.36 15.68 -7.90
N PRO A 25 4.55 15.61 -8.97
CA PRO A 25 3.45 16.55 -9.14
C PRO A 25 2.41 16.34 -8.03
N PRO A 26 1.86 17.41 -7.43
CA PRO A 26 0.76 17.29 -6.49
C PRO A 26 -0.45 16.67 -7.21
N THR A 27 -1.16 15.79 -6.50
CA THR A 27 -2.30 15.07 -7.08
C THR A 27 -3.49 15.05 -6.14
N VAL A 28 -4.67 14.75 -6.66
CA VAL A 28 -5.84 14.44 -5.85
C VAL A 28 -5.66 13.10 -5.16
N ILE A 29 -6.39 12.91 -4.06
CA ILE A 29 -6.38 11.64 -3.32
C ILE A 29 -6.78 10.48 -4.25
N GLY A 30 -6.16 9.33 -4.07
CA GLY A 30 -6.49 8.11 -4.79
C GLY A 30 -7.97 7.70 -4.63
N ASP A 31 -8.55 7.07 -5.65
CA ASP A 31 -9.97 6.70 -5.70
C ASP A 31 -10.99 7.87 -5.61
N HIS A 32 -10.54 9.13 -5.56
CA HIS A 32 -11.44 10.28 -5.58
C HIS A 32 -11.74 10.69 -7.02
N TYR A 33 -12.94 10.35 -7.47
CA TYR A 33 -13.50 10.68 -8.78
C TYR A 33 -14.76 11.51 -8.59
N VAL A 34 -15.06 12.39 -9.54
CA VAL A 34 -16.17 13.36 -9.47
C VAL A 34 -17.36 12.94 -10.31
N THR A 35 -18.57 13.32 -9.90
CA THR A 35 -19.81 13.05 -10.64
C THR A 35 -20.08 14.10 -11.72
N ASP A 36 -19.66 15.34 -11.48
CA ASP A 36 -19.96 16.45 -12.36
C ASP A 36 -18.78 16.76 -13.28
N TYR A 37 -19.05 16.87 -14.57
CA TYR A 37 -18.06 17.29 -15.55
C TYR A 37 -17.51 18.69 -15.22
N GLY A 38 -16.19 18.85 -15.26
CA GLY A 38 -15.52 20.11 -14.91
C GLY A 38 -15.29 20.33 -13.41
N GLN A 39 -15.79 19.47 -12.54
CA GLN A 39 -15.51 19.56 -11.11
C GLN A 39 -14.03 19.31 -10.83
N VAL A 40 -13.45 20.13 -9.95
CA VAL A 40 -12.06 20.01 -9.49
C VAL A 40 -12.03 19.63 -8.02
N LEU A 41 -10.97 18.94 -7.59
CA LEU A 41 -10.71 18.59 -6.21
C LEU A 41 -9.38 19.19 -5.78
N GLU A 42 -9.18 19.33 -4.48
CA GLU A 42 -7.91 19.77 -3.92
C GLU A 42 -6.79 18.78 -4.23
N LYS A 43 -5.64 19.28 -4.67
CA LYS A 43 -4.41 18.50 -4.89
C LYS A 43 -3.50 18.68 -3.67
N PHE A 44 -2.89 17.59 -3.25
CA PHE A 44 -1.97 17.55 -2.12
C PHE A 44 -0.56 17.17 -2.59
N PRO A 45 0.50 17.74 -1.98
CA PRO A 45 1.88 17.34 -2.26
C PRO A 45 2.10 15.85 -1.94
N ILE A 46 3.00 15.21 -2.70
CA ILE A 46 3.30 13.78 -2.58
C ILE A 46 4.78 13.48 -2.79
N ASP A 47 5.64 14.45 -2.53
CA ASP A 47 7.09 14.34 -2.63
C ASP A 47 7.64 13.29 -1.66
N LEU A 48 8.65 12.51 -2.10
CA LEU A 48 9.36 11.60 -1.21
C LEU A 48 10.58 12.26 -0.61
N TYR A 49 10.66 12.19 0.72
CA TYR A 49 11.76 12.73 1.51
C TYR A 49 12.62 11.62 2.10
N PHE A 50 13.92 11.81 2.04
CA PHE A 50 14.93 10.94 2.64
C PHE A 50 15.42 11.52 3.97
N CYS A 51 15.48 10.69 5.00
CA CYS A 51 16.10 11.04 6.27
C CYS A 51 17.59 10.72 6.26
N SER A 52 18.45 11.73 6.44
CA SER A 52 19.91 11.54 6.44
C SER A 52 20.42 10.72 7.62
N GLN A 53 19.68 10.65 8.72
CA GLN A 53 20.08 9.93 9.94
C GLN A 53 19.78 8.42 9.89
N CYS A 54 18.62 8.01 9.36
CA CYS A 54 18.22 6.60 9.41
C CYS A 54 17.84 6.03 8.03
N ALA A 55 18.05 6.78 6.96
CA ALA A 55 17.75 6.40 5.58
C ALA A 55 16.28 6.07 5.32
N HIS A 56 15.36 6.50 6.19
CA HIS A 56 13.93 6.32 5.97
C HIS A 56 13.41 7.21 4.85
N ILE A 57 12.51 6.65 4.03
CA ILE A 57 11.79 7.37 2.98
C ILE A 57 10.35 7.60 3.42
N GLN A 58 9.86 8.83 3.32
CA GLN A 58 8.51 9.18 3.77
C GLN A 58 7.91 10.38 3.03
N LEU A 59 6.60 10.54 3.11
CA LEU A 59 5.91 11.80 2.82
C LEU A 59 6.00 12.71 4.05
N LEU A 60 6.14 14.02 3.85
CA LEU A 60 6.03 15.00 4.94
C LEU A 60 4.63 15.63 5.00
N ASP A 61 3.92 15.65 3.89
CA ASP A 61 2.56 16.18 3.81
C ASP A 61 1.56 15.08 4.14
N VAL A 62 0.76 15.30 5.19
CA VAL A 62 -0.19 14.33 5.74
C VAL A 62 -1.60 14.82 5.46
N VAL A 63 -2.38 14.05 4.73
CA VAL A 63 -3.82 14.28 4.57
C VAL A 63 -4.54 13.71 5.79
N ASP A 64 -5.59 14.40 6.27
CA ASP A 64 -6.36 13.93 7.43
C ASP A 64 -6.81 12.47 7.23
N PRO A 65 -6.42 11.54 8.12
CA PRO A 65 -6.78 10.12 8.00
C PRO A 65 -8.28 9.86 7.89
N LYS A 66 -9.12 10.76 8.45
CA LYS A 66 -10.58 10.67 8.33
C LYS A 66 -11.05 10.84 6.88
N ILE A 67 -10.36 11.66 6.09
CA ILE A 67 -10.65 11.84 4.67
C ILE A 67 -10.24 10.59 3.88
N LEU A 68 -9.10 9.97 4.26
CA LEU A 68 -8.52 8.82 3.56
C LEU A 68 -9.28 7.51 3.82
N PHE A 69 -9.72 7.27 5.08
CA PHE A 69 -10.13 5.94 5.50
C PHE A 69 -11.59 5.81 5.96
N HIS A 70 -12.32 6.93 6.23
CA HIS A 70 -13.57 6.84 6.97
C HIS A 70 -14.81 6.45 6.13
N GLU A 71 -15.19 7.20 5.09
CA GLU A 71 -16.51 7.04 4.46
C GLU A 71 -16.52 6.33 3.11
N ASN A 72 -15.42 6.36 2.37
CA ASN A 72 -15.37 5.89 0.98
C ASN A 72 -14.42 4.71 0.75
N PHE A 73 -13.89 4.11 1.82
CA PHE A 73 -12.96 3.01 1.69
C PHE A 73 -13.71 1.73 1.30
N SER A 74 -13.55 1.32 0.04
CA SER A 74 -14.31 0.20 -0.55
C SER A 74 -13.48 -1.06 -0.82
N TYR A 75 -12.22 -1.05 -0.39
CA TYR A 75 -11.32 -2.19 -0.59
C TYR A 75 -11.69 -3.34 0.33
N MET A 76 -11.89 -4.54 -0.21
CA MET A 76 -12.25 -5.75 0.52
C MET A 76 -11.36 -6.93 0.06
N PRO A 77 -10.35 -7.29 0.84
CA PRO A 77 -9.42 -8.39 0.52
C PRO A 77 -10.11 -9.72 0.31
N SER A 78 -11.17 -10.04 1.05
CA SER A 78 -11.88 -11.32 0.98
C SER A 78 -12.48 -11.63 -0.40
N LYS A 79 -12.66 -10.62 -1.25
CA LYS A 79 -13.13 -10.79 -2.63
C LYS A 79 -12.05 -11.20 -3.63
N ASN A 80 -10.79 -11.32 -3.18
CA ASN A 80 -9.65 -11.63 -4.03
C ASN A 80 -9.02 -12.97 -3.62
N GLU A 81 -9.23 -14.01 -4.42
CA GLU A 81 -8.70 -15.37 -4.17
C GLU A 81 -7.18 -15.41 -3.96
N LYS A 82 -6.42 -14.57 -4.69
CA LYS A 82 -4.97 -14.51 -4.52
C LYS A 82 -4.58 -13.97 -3.14
N LEU A 83 -5.35 -13.05 -2.58
CA LEU A 83 -5.12 -12.54 -1.23
C LEU A 83 -5.55 -13.54 -0.16
N GLN A 84 -6.59 -14.33 -0.42
CA GLN A 84 -6.96 -15.43 0.48
C GLN A 84 -5.81 -16.45 0.59
N ILE A 85 -5.27 -16.89 -0.55
CA ILE A 85 -4.10 -17.80 -0.58
C ILE A 85 -2.90 -17.15 0.13
N HIS A 86 -2.61 -15.89 -0.18
CA HIS A 86 -1.52 -15.16 0.44
C HIS A 86 -1.62 -15.12 1.97
N PHE A 87 -2.81 -14.80 2.51
CA PHE A 87 -2.99 -14.75 3.96
C PHE A 87 -2.98 -16.12 4.63
N MET A 88 -3.39 -17.20 3.93
CA MET A 88 -3.17 -18.57 4.42
C MET A 88 -1.66 -18.88 4.52
N GLU A 89 -0.88 -18.61 3.46
CA GLU A 89 0.57 -18.78 3.46
C GLU A 89 1.27 -17.90 4.50
N TYR A 90 0.71 -16.71 4.78
CA TYR A 90 1.19 -15.82 5.81
C TYR A 90 0.95 -16.42 7.21
N ALA A 91 -0.26 -16.92 7.49
CA ALA A 91 -0.57 -17.59 8.74
C ALA A 91 0.34 -18.82 8.99
N GLU A 92 0.66 -19.61 7.94
CA GLU A 92 1.62 -20.70 8.04
C GLU A 92 3.05 -20.22 8.32
N PHE A 93 3.44 -19.08 7.75
CA PHE A 93 4.77 -18.52 8.01
C PHE A 93 4.93 -18.04 9.46
N ILE A 94 3.94 -17.35 10.03
CA ILE A 94 4.04 -16.85 11.40
C ILE A 94 3.89 -17.95 12.45
N ASP A 95 3.25 -19.07 12.12
CA ASP A 95 3.04 -20.21 12.99
C ASP A 95 4.36 -20.76 13.57
N GLN A 96 5.45 -20.68 12.80
CA GLN A 96 6.79 -21.11 13.22
C GLN A 96 7.35 -20.30 14.40
N TYR A 97 6.77 -19.12 14.68
CA TYR A 97 7.22 -18.18 15.70
C TYR A 97 6.26 -18.09 16.89
N THR A 98 5.09 -18.72 16.79
CA THR A 98 4.04 -18.70 17.80
C THR A 98 4.24 -19.80 18.85
N SER A 99 3.66 -19.62 20.03
CA SER A 99 3.54 -20.69 21.01
C SER A 99 2.43 -21.67 20.61
N SER A 100 2.41 -22.86 21.24
CA SER A 100 1.37 -23.87 20.98
C SER A 100 -0.01 -23.54 21.57
N ASP A 101 -0.11 -22.52 22.45
CA ASP A 101 -1.35 -22.14 23.15
C ASP A 101 -1.68 -20.66 22.89
N ILE A 102 -2.23 -20.39 21.70
CA ILE A 102 -2.66 -19.05 21.29
C ILE A 102 -4.07 -18.79 21.84
N LYS A 103 -4.22 -17.78 22.69
CA LYS A 103 -5.48 -17.40 23.34
C LYS A 103 -6.18 -16.22 22.70
N CYS A 104 -5.40 -15.27 22.16
CA CYS A 104 -5.93 -14.04 21.57
C CYS A 104 -5.09 -13.53 20.40
N CYS A 105 -5.78 -13.18 19.30
CA CYS A 105 -5.20 -12.52 18.12
C CYS A 105 -5.85 -11.14 17.92
N LEU A 106 -5.03 -10.13 17.64
CA LEU A 106 -5.43 -8.77 17.27
C LEU A 106 -4.94 -8.46 15.87
N ASP A 107 -5.82 -7.99 14.99
CA ASP A 107 -5.45 -7.47 13.69
C ASP A 107 -5.76 -5.97 13.60
N ILE A 108 -4.72 -5.15 13.46
CA ILE A 108 -4.80 -3.70 13.34
C ILE A 108 -4.93 -3.36 11.84
N GLY A 109 -5.98 -2.63 11.46
CA GLY A 109 -6.36 -2.44 10.07
C GLY A 109 -6.96 -3.70 9.45
N SER A 110 -7.82 -4.38 10.22
CA SER A 110 -8.37 -5.70 9.90
C SER A 110 -9.29 -5.74 8.69
N ASN A 111 -9.72 -4.58 8.18
CA ASN A 111 -10.59 -4.42 7.03
C ASN A 111 -11.86 -5.29 7.14
N ASP A 112 -12.13 -6.17 6.17
CA ASP A 112 -13.29 -7.08 6.14
C ASP A 112 -13.08 -8.38 6.94
N GLY A 113 -11.98 -8.46 7.71
CA GLY A 113 -11.69 -9.56 8.63
C GLY A 113 -11.11 -10.81 7.98
N LEU A 114 -10.64 -10.75 6.73
CA LEU A 114 -10.09 -11.93 6.05
C LEU A 114 -8.99 -12.62 6.85
N PHE A 115 -7.96 -11.87 7.29
CA PHE A 115 -6.87 -12.46 8.04
C PHE A 115 -7.30 -12.94 9.43
N LEU A 116 -8.19 -12.19 10.10
CA LEU A 116 -8.80 -12.61 11.38
C LEU A 116 -9.54 -13.92 11.26
N SER A 117 -10.28 -14.14 10.17
CA SER A 117 -11.01 -15.40 9.97
C SER A 117 -10.07 -16.59 9.83
N ILE A 118 -8.94 -16.41 9.14
CA ILE A 118 -7.90 -17.43 8.98
C ILE A 118 -7.24 -17.75 10.33
N LEU A 119 -6.88 -16.72 11.12
CA LEU A 119 -6.30 -16.91 12.46
C LEU A 119 -7.29 -17.60 13.40
N LYS A 120 -8.57 -17.22 13.36
CA LYS A 120 -9.62 -17.85 14.16
C LYS A 120 -9.78 -19.33 13.82
N GLU A 121 -9.82 -19.67 12.54
CA GLU A 121 -9.92 -21.07 12.08
C GLU A 121 -8.69 -21.88 12.49
N LYS A 122 -7.49 -21.31 12.32
CA LYS A 122 -6.22 -21.98 12.61
C LYS A 122 -6.02 -22.26 14.10
N TYR A 123 -6.31 -21.28 14.96
CA TYR A 123 -5.96 -21.35 16.39
C TYR A 123 -7.16 -21.57 17.34
N GLY A 124 -8.40 -21.39 16.86
CA GLY A 124 -9.57 -21.53 17.72
C GLY A 124 -9.63 -20.53 18.88
N CYS A 125 -8.94 -19.40 18.76
CA CYS A 125 -8.72 -18.41 19.82
C CYS A 125 -9.71 -17.23 19.76
N ASN A 126 -9.66 -16.37 20.79
CA ASN A 126 -10.32 -15.06 20.72
C ASN A 126 -9.67 -14.21 19.65
N ILE A 127 -10.51 -13.46 18.92
CA ILE A 127 -10.04 -12.55 17.88
C ILE A 127 -10.61 -11.15 18.10
N LEU A 128 -9.84 -10.13 17.72
CA LEU A 128 -10.29 -8.75 17.66
C LEU A 128 -9.71 -8.07 16.44
N GLY A 129 -10.55 -7.39 15.66
CA GLY A 129 -10.16 -6.44 14.63
C GLY A 129 -10.27 -5.01 15.15
N VAL A 130 -9.38 -4.14 14.65
CA VAL A 130 -9.51 -2.69 14.80
C VAL A 130 -9.33 -2.05 13.44
N ASP A 131 -10.36 -1.38 12.92
CA ASP A 131 -10.31 -0.73 11.60
C ASP A 131 -11.18 0.53 11.57
N PRO A 132 -10.69 1.69 11.09
CA PRO A 132 -11.49 2.91 11.01
C PRO A 132 -12.52 2.91 9.86
N ALA A 133 -12.35 2.04 8.86
CA ALA A 133 -13.22 1.96 7.68
C ALA A 133 -14.55 1.27 8.00
N LYS A 134 -15.61 2.05 8.20
CA LYS A 134 -16.92 1.57 8.65
C LYS A 134 -17.48 0.44 7.77
N GLY A 135 -17.41 0.56 6.46
CA GLY A 135 -18.01 -0.42 5.53
C GLY A 135 -17.42 -1.83 5.67
N PRO A 136 -16.10 -2.01 5.51
CA PRO A 136 -15.42 -3.28 5.72
C PRO A 136 -15.59 -3.82 7.15
N ALA A 137 -15.43 -2.99 8.19
CA ALA A 137 -15.56 -3.40 9.57
C ALA A 137 -17.00 -3.86 9.93
N ASP A 138 -18.03 -3.17 9.42
CA ASP A 138 -19.42 -3.62 9.54
C ASP A 138 -19.64 -4.99 8.87
N TYR A 139 -18.97 -5.23 7.73
CA TYR A 139 -19.03 -6.54 7.07
C TYR A 139 -18.37 -7.62 7.94
N ALA A 140 -17.18 -7.38 8.48
CA ALA A 140 -16.51 -8.31 9.39
C ALA A 140 -17.38 -8.66 10.61
N ASN A 141 -17.97 -7.65 11.26
CA ASN A 141 -18.89 -7.84 12.38
C ASN A 141 -20.10 -8.70 12.02
N LYS A 142 -20.70 -8.52 10.83
CA LYS A 142 -21.80 -9.37 10.34
C LYS A 142 -21.40 -10.82 10.10
N GLN A 143 -20.11 -11.08 9.86
CA GLN A 143 -19.56 -12.43 9.73
C GLN A 143 -19.18 -13.04 11.11
N GLY A 144 -19.44 -12.36 12.22
CA GLY A 144 -19.09 -12.82 13.56
C GLY A 144 -17.61 -12.67 13.91
N LEU A 145 -16.92 -11.72 13.24
CA LEU A 145 -15.54 -11.34 13.51
C LEU A 145 -15.57 -10.00 14.26
N GLU A 146 -15.43 -10.05 15.59
CA GLU A 146 -15.47 -8.82 16.42
C GLU A 146 -14.46 -7.80 15.88
N THR A 147 -14.95 -6.63 15.43
CA THR A 147 -14.12 -5.55 14.89
C THR A 147 -14.60 -4.22 15.47
N TRP A 148 -13.68 -3.48 16.11
CA TRP A 148 -13.94 -2.15 16.63
C TRP A 148 -13.70 -1.10 15.55
N ILE A 149 -14.68 -0.22 15.30
CA ILE A 149 -14.62 0.80 14.26
C ILE A 149 -13.97 2.05 14.82
N CYS A 150 -12.64 2.06 14.83
CA CYS A 150 -11.82 3.18 15.34
C CYS A 150 -10.38 3.09 14.81
N PHE A 151 -9.63 4.18 14.94
CA PHE A 151 -8.17 4.12 14.80
C PHE A 151 -7.55 3.44 16.01
N PHE A 152 -6.44 2.73 15.79
CA PHE A 152 -5.67 2.11 16.86
C PHE A 152 -4.76 3.18 17.51
N ASP A 153 -5.01 3.45 18.77
CA ASP A 153 -4.27 4.40 19.59
C ASP A 153 -4.04 3.87 21.01
N LYS A 154 -3.50 4.70 21.90
CA LYS A 154 -3.24 4.32 23.29
C LYS A 154 -4.52 3.97 24.06
N ASP A 155 -5.59 4.72 23.85
CA ASP A 155 -6.86 4.47 24.55
C ASP A 155 -7.49 3.15 24.11
N VAL A 156 -7.41 2.82 22.83
CA VAL A 156 -7.86 1.54 22.27
C VAL A 156 -7.00 0.40 22.81
N SER A 157 -5.67 0.58 22.83
CA SER A 157 -4.72 -0.36 23.41
C SER A 157 -5.06 -0.71 24.85
N ASP A 158 -5.31 0.29 25.70
CA ASP A 158 -5.66 0.10 27.12
C ASP A 158 -6.99 -0.64 27.30
N LYS A 159 -7.98 -0.34 26.45
CA LYS A 159 -9.27 -1.06 26.44
C LYS A 159 -9.10 -2.54 26.06
N ILE A 160 -8.21 -2.83 25.09
CA ILE A 160 -7.91 -4.20 24.67
C ILE A 160 -7.26 -4.97 25.82
N ILE A 161 -6.24 -4.39 26.46
CA ILE A 161 -5.58 -5.01 27.63
C ILE A 161 -6.59 -5.27 28.76
N LYS A 162 -7.50 -4.34 29.01
CA LYS A 162 -8.53 -4.50 30.03
C LYS A 162 -9.52 -5.62 29.72
N LYS A 163 -9.87 -5.82 28.44
CA LYS A 163 -10.87 -6.82 28.01
C LYS A 163 -10.28 -8.21 27.83
N PHE A 164 -9.12 -8.31 27.20
CA PHE A 164 -8.53 -9.58 26.76
C PHE A 164 -7.24 -9.95 27.50
N GLY A 165 -6.63 -9.02 28.25
CA GLY A 165 -5.27 -9.17 28.76
C GLY A 165 -4.21 -8.93 27.70
N LYS A 166 -3.11 -9.69 27.78
CA LYS A 166 -2.07 -9.68 26.76
C LYS A 166 -2.51 -10.50 25.55
N VAL A 167 -1.99 -10.11 24.38
CA VAL A 167 -2.35 -10.69 23.08
C VAL A 167 -1.17 -11.51 22.54
N ASP A 168 -1.42 -12.69 22.02
CA ASP A 168 -0.36 -13.61 21.59
C ASP A 168 0.09 -13.34 20.16
N ILE A 169 -0.82 -12.92 19.28
CA ILE A 169 -0.52 -12.50 17.92
C ILE A 169 -1.11 -11.10 17.68
N VAL A 170 -0.26 -10.14 17.37
CA VAL A 170 -0.68 -8.83 16.85
C VAL A 170 -0.27 -8.75 15.41
N SER A 171 -1.19 -8.41 14.51
CA SER A 171 -0.90 -8.19 13.09
C SER A 171 -1.21 -6.75 12.66
N ALA A 172 -0.47 -6.25 11.65
CA ALA A 172 -0.68 -4.94 11.02
C ALA A 172 -0.27 -5.02 9.54
N ASN A 173 -1.22 -5.41 8.67
CA ASN A 173 -0.92 -5.73 7.28
C ASN A 173 -1.19 -4.52 6.38
N ASN A 174 -0.14 -3.96 5.77
CA ASN A 174 -0.18 -2.73 4.99
C ASN A 174 -0.78 -1.53 5.77
N VAL A 175 -0.54 -1.49 7.08
CA VAL A 175 -0.99 -0.43 8.00
C VAL A 175 0.18 0.39 8.52
N PHE A 176 1.32 -0.27 8.75
CA PHE A 176 2.51 0.37 9.33
C PHE A 176 3.08 1.51 8.46
N ALA A 177 2.74 1.50 7.17
CA ALA A 177 3.06 2.59 6.25
C ALA A 177 2.06 3.77 6.30
N HIS A 178 0.89 3.60 6.93
CA HIS A 178 -0.24 4.54 6.84
C HIS A 178 -0.39 5.46 8.05
N THR A 179 0.29 5.16 9.16
CA THR A 179 0.15 5.97 10.37
C THR A 179 1.22 7.05 10.47
N ASP A 180 0.82 8.24 10.93
CA ASP A 180 1.74 9.33 11.22
C ASP A 180 2.47 9.11 12.56
N ASP A 181 1.76 8.57 13.56
CA ASP A 181 2.28 8.29 14.91
C ASP A 181 2.83 6.87 15.05
N LEU A 182 3.80 6.50 14.20
CA LEU A 182 4.37 5.16 14.17
C LEU A 182 4.95 4.71 15.51
N ILE A 183 5.62 5.60 16.25
CA ILE A 183 6.25 5.24 17.54
C ILE A 183 5.20 4.95 18.60
N ILE A 184 4.10 5.69 18.62
CA ILE A 184 2.99 5.44 19.55
C ILE A 184 2.37 4.07 19.25
N MET A 185 2.10 3.79 17.97
CA MET A 185 1.58 2.48 17.54
C MET A 185 2.52 1.34 17.94
N ALA A 186 3.82 1.46 17.67
CA ALA A 186 4.80 0.42 17.99
C ALA A 186 4.92 0.18 19.52
N ASN A 187 4.90 1.24 20.32
CA ASN A 187 4.90 1.13 21.78
C ASN A 187 3.62 0.43 22.30
N CYS A 188 2.45 0.80 21.79
CA CYS A 188 1.18 0.15 22.13
C CYS A 188 1.18 -1.34 21.76
N ILE A 189 1.73 -1.69 20.59
CA ILE A 189 1.89 -3.09 20.17
C ILE A 189 2.80 -3.84 21.15
N SER A 190 3.95 -3.27 21.51
CA SER A 190 4.87 -3.87 22.47
C SER A 190 4.23 -4.06 23.85
N GLU A 191 3.44 -3.07 24.30
CA GLU A 191 2.72 -3.16 25.58
C GLU A 191 1.61 -4.22 25.56
N ILE A 192 0.83 -4.33 24.49
CA ILE A 192 -0.26 -5.31 24.36
C ILE A 192 0.28 -6.73 24.25
N LEU A 193 1.40 -6.93 23.57
CA LEU A 193 1.95 -8.24 23.25
C LEU A 193 2.24 -9.04 24.52
N SER A 194 1.90 -10.33 24.54
CA SER A 194 2.34 -11.27 25.59
C SER A 194 3.87 -11.46 25.53
N ASP A 195 4.46 -12.03 26.56
CA ASP A 195 5.92 -12.13 26.66
C ASP A 195 6.54 -13.02 25.57
N ASP A 196 5.82 -14.04 25.13
CA ASP A 196 6.19 -14.94 24.05
C ASP A 196 5.41 -14.64 22.75
N GLY A 197 4.65 -13.55 22.75
CA GLY A 197 3.81 -13.13 21.64
C GLY A 197 4.58 -12.68 20.42
N VAL A 198 3.88 -12.62 19.30
CA VAL A 198 4.44 -12.28 17.98
C VAL A 198 3.73 -11.06 17.43
N PHE A 199 4.50 -10.07 17.01
CA PHE A 199 4.05 -9.00 16.15
C PHE A 199 4.43 -9.31 14.71
N CYS A 200 3.45 -9.43 13.82
CA CYS A 200 3.67 -9.66 12.41
C CYS A 200 3.07 -8.52 11.57
N PHE A 201 3.80 -8.09 10.54
CA PHE A 201 3.38 -6.96 9.73
C PHE A 201 3.85 -7.10 8.29
N GLU A 202 2.96 -6.79 7.36
CA GLU A 202 3.29 -6.72 5.94
C GLU A 202 3.41 -5.25 5.52
N PHE A 203 4.42 -4.96 4.69
CA PHE A 203 4.67 -3.62 4.16
C PHE A 203 5.25 -3.68 2.76
N SER A 204 4.95 -2.66 1.94
CA SER A 204 5.61 -2.49 0.64
C SER A 204 7.11 -2.30 0.84
N TYR A 205 7.91 -3.18 0.22
CA TYR A 205 9.35 -3.23 0.48
C TYR A 205 10.10 -2.21 -0.39
N LEU A 206 10.77 -1.25 0.24
CA LEU A 206 11.46 -0.15 -0.44
C LEU A 206 12.44 -0.66 -1.52
N THR A 207 13.15 -1.75 -1.27
CA THR A 207 14.07 -2.38 -2.22
C THR A 207 13.38 -2.78 -3.53
N ASP A 208 12.18 -3.34 -3.44
CA ASP A 208 11.38 -3.70 -4.62
C ASP A 208 10.85 -2.46 -5.35
N ILE A 209 10.41 -1.44 -4.61
CA ILE A 209 9.93 -0.17 -5.17
C ILE A 209 11.02 0.48 -6.01
N VAL A 210 12.23 0.58 -5.46
CA VAL A 210 13.39 1.19 -6.12
C VAL A 210 13.81 0.36 -7.36
N ASN A 211 13.98 -0.94 -7.18
CA ASN A 211 14.49 -1.81 -8.25
C ASN A 211 13.52 -1.96 -9.42
N LYS A 212 12.23 -1.90 -9.17
CA LYS A 212 11.20 -2.08 -10.19
C LYS A 212 10.62 -0.75 -10.70
N GLY A 213 11.03 0.40 -10.14
CA GLY A 213 10.53 1.72 -10.51
C GLY A 213 9.05 1.93 -10.19
N LEU A 214 8.55 1.34 -9.09
CA LEU A 214 7.12 1.27 -8.76
C LEU A 214 6.57 2.60 -8.23
N ILE A 215 6.59 3.65 -9.03
CA ILE A 215 5.95 4.93 -8.65
C ILE A 215 4.44 4.76 -8.35
N GLY A 216 3.80 3.74 -8.93
CA GLY A 216 2.40 3.41 -8.64
C GLY A 216 2.13 2.96 -7.21
N THR A 217 3.15 2.80 -6.36
CA THR A 217 2.98 2.57 -4.92
C THR A 217 2.93 3.87 -4.12
N VAL A 218 3.20 5.02 -4.77
CA VAL A 218 3.23 6.33 -4.10
C VAL A 218 1.83 6.95 -4.15
N PHE A 219 1.21 7.11 -3.00
CA PHE A 219 -0.08 7.78 -2.82
C PHE A 219 -0.24 8.22 -1.35
N HIS A 220 -1.17 9.12 -1.08
CA HIS A 220 -1.27 9.88 0.17
C HIS A 220 -1.46 9.02 1.42
N GLU A 221 -2.01 7.81 1.29
CA GLU A 221 -2.13 6.85 2.38
C GLU A 221 -0.78 6.23 2.79
N HIS A 222 0.19 6.14 1.87
CA HIS A 222 1.52 5.58 2.12
C HIS A 222 2.47 6.66 2.65
N LEU A 223 2.39 6.97 3.93
CA LEU A 223 3.24 7.98 4.58
C LEU A 223 4.71 7.54 4.72
N SER A 224 4.96 6.23 4.77
CA SER A 224 6.27 5.62 5.04
C SER A 224 6.61 4.50 4.06
N TYR A 225 7.87 4.46 3.61
CA TYR A 225 8.41 3.43 2.71
C TYR A 225 9.55 2.72 3.43
N HIS A 226 9.26 1.51 3.91
CA HIS A 226 10.13 0.82 4.85
C HIS A 226 11.23 0.01 4.15
N SER A 227 12.44 0.10 4.70
CA SER A 227 13.54 -0.84 4.49
C SER A 227 13.84 -1.54 5.82
N LEU A 228 14.54 -2.66 5.79
CA LEU A 228 15.00 -3.34 7.01
C LEU A 228 16.03 -2.48 7.74
N TYR A 229 16.89 -1.79 6.99
CA TYR A 229 17.88 -0.88 7.54
C TYR A 229 17.27 0.19 8.46
N SER A 230 16.15 0.78 8.05
CA SER A 230 15.50 1.84 8.82
C SER A 230 14.53 1.32 9.90
N ILE A 231 13.80 0.21 9.63
CA ILE A 231 12.74 -0.25 10.53
C ILE A 231 13.27 -1.05 11.72
N ILE A 232 14.38 -1.79 11.58
CA ILE A 232 14.96 -2.58 12.69
C ILE A 232 15.34 -1.70 13.89
N PRO A 233 16.13 -0.61 13.73
CA PRO A 233 16.44 0.27 14.85
C PRO A 233 15.19 0.94 15.44
N PHE A 234 14.18 1.19 14.63
CA PHE A 234 12.90 1.74 15.08
C PHE A 234 12.14 0.76 15.97
N LEU A 235 11.98 -0.49 15.54
CA LEU A 235 11.33 -1.54 16.33
C LEU A 235 12.03 -1.77 17.67
N ARG A 236 13.38 -1.77 17.69
CA ARG A 236 14.16 -1.90 18.92
C ARG A 236 13.87 -0.81 19.95
N ARG A 237 13.64 0.44 19.49
CA ARG A 237 13.27 1.53 20.41
C ARG A 237 11.89 1.32 21.03
N ALA A 238 11.01 0.62 20.37
CA ALA A 238 9.71 0.22 20.91
C ALA A 238 9.77 -1.09 21.73
N GLY A 239 10.96 -1.64 21.98
CA GLY A 239 11.14 -2.89 22.71
C GLY A 239 10.84 -4.15 21.90
N LEU A 240 10.85 -4.05 20.57
CA LEU A 240 10.61 -5.16 19.65
C LEU A 240 11.89 -5.47 18.83
N GLU A 241 12.18 -6.75 18.64
CA GLU A 241 13.26 -7.23 17.78
C GLU A 241 12.68 -7.93 16.56
N LEU A 242 13.10 -7.54 15.36
CA LEU A 242 12.77 -8.27 14.13
C LEU A 242 13.53 -9.59 14.12
N VAL A 243 12.82 -10.70 14.22
CA VAL A 243 13.42 -12.05 14.30
C VAL A 243 13.47 -12.72 12.94
N ASP A 244 12.50 -12.47 12.05
CA ASP A 244 12.54 -12.99 10.70
C ASP A 244 11.79 -12.10 9.70
N VAL A 245 12.01 -12.34 8.42
CA VAL A 245 11.35 -11.64 7.32
C VAL A 245 11.17 -12.55 6.11
N LYS A 246 9.96 -12.53 5.52
CA LYS A 246 9.63 -13.23 4.27
C LYS A 246 9.30 -12.22 3.19
N ARG A 247 10.07 -12.20 2.10
CA ARG A 247 9.76 -11.39 0.92
C ARG A 247 8.63 -12.03 0.12
N VAL A 248 7.65 -11.24 -0.31
CA VAL A 248 6.45 -11.70 -1.02
C VAL A 248 6.15 -10.81 -2.24
N ASN A 249 5.36 -11.34 -3.18
CA ASN A 249 5.08 -10.65 -4.45
C ASN A 249 3.75 -9.85 -4.43
N THR A 250 3.19 -9.58 -3.26
CA THR A 250 2.02 -8.70 -3.13
C THR A 250 2.39 -7.25 -3.46
N GLN A 251 1.44 -6.47 -3.95
CA GLN A 251 1.61 -5.03 -4.24
C GLN A 251 2.83 -4.68 -5.13
N GLY A 252 3.32 -5.64 -5.95
CA GLY A 252 4.53 -5.47 -6.76
C GLY A 252 5.84 -5.82 -6.05
N GLY A 253 5.80 -6.08 -4.76
CA GLY A 253 6.90 -6.49 -3.87
C GLY A 253 6.68 -5.97 -2.47
N ALA A 254 6.58 -6.90 -1.53
CA ALA A 254 6.37 -6.61 -0.12
C ALA A 254 7.23 -7.53 0.76
N ALA A 255 7.28 -7.23 2.03
CA ALA A 255 7.91 -8.08 3.03
C ALA A 255 6.97 -8.27 4.23
N ILE A 256 6.92 -9.49 4.74
CA ILE A 256 6.28 -9.84 6.00
C ILE A 256 7.37 -9.90 7.06
N GLY A 257 7.34 -8.98 8.02
CA GLY A 257 8.23 -8.99 9.18
C GLY A 257 7.58 -9.73 10.35
N VAL A 258 8.41 -10.46 11.10
CA VAL A 258 8.03 -11.08 12.38
C VAL A 258 8.90 -10.49 13.46
N ALA A 259 8.30 -9.85 14.46
CA ALA A 259 8.99 -9.26 15.59
C ALA A 259 8.49 -9.84 16.92
N LYS A 260 9.37 -9.89 17.91
CA LYS A 260 9.09 -10.31 19.28
C LYS A 260 9.60 -9.26 20.26
N LYS A 261 9.18 -9.32 21.50
CA LYS A 261 9.80 -8.51 22.56
C LYS A 261 11.30 -8.79 22.61
N VAL A 262 12.09 -7.74 22.86
CA VAL A 262 13.54 -7.87 22.97
C VAL A 262 13.86 -8.81 24.12
N LYS A 263 14.17 -10.03 23.78
CA LYS A 263 14.77 -11.08 24.59
C LYS A 263 15.91 -11.64 23.74
N SER A 264 16.70 -12.53 24.26
CA SER A 264 17.84 -13.16 23.55
C SER A 264 17.42 -14.09 22.38
N SER A 265 16.48 -13.67 21.54
CA SER A 265 16.09 -14.42 20.36
C SER A 265 17.10 -14.24 19.24
N GLU A 266 17.62 -15.31 18.70
CA GLU A 266 18.47 -15.27 17.51
C GLU A 266 17.66 -14.76 16.31
N ARG A 267 18.26 -13.82 15.57
CA ARG A 267 17.72 -13.29 14.32
C ARG A 267 18.01 -14.27 13.19
N SER A 268 17.01 -14.50 12.33
CA SER A 268 17.15 -15.33 11.14
C SER A 268 18.24 -14.79 10.20
N SER A 269 19.03 -15.69 9.61
CA SER A 269 20.02 -15.35 8.58
C SER A 269 19.39 -14.71 7.32
N VAL A 270 18.08 -14.88 7.12
CA VAL A 270 17.34 -14.21 6.02
C VAL A 270 17.32 -12.71 6.20
N VAL A 271 17.19 -12.22 7.46
CA VAL A 271 17.22 -10.78 7.75
C VAL A 271 18.60 -10.20 7.41
N ASP A 272 19.68 -10.90 7.79
CA ASP A 272 21.04 -10.45 7.50
C ASP A 272 21.33 -10.42 5.99
N LYS A 273 20.91 -11.46 5.27
CA LYS A 273 20.99 -11.51 3.80
C LYS A 273 20.29 -10.33 3.14
N LEU A 274 19.07 -10.02 3.57
CA LEU A 274 18.31 -8.90 2.98
C LEU A 274 18.91 -7.54 3.35
N LEU A 275 19.51 -7.40 4.55
CA LEU A 275 20.28 -6.20 4.92
C LEU A 275 21.53 -6.01 4.04
N ASP A 276 22.21 -7.09 3.68
CA ASP A 276 23.34 -7.03 2.76
C ASP A 276 22.87 -6.63 1.34
N GLU A 277 21.75 -7.19 0.85
CA GLU A 277 21.12 -6.76 -0.41
C GLU A 277 20.76 -5.26 -0.38
N GLU A 278 20.16 -4.75 0.69
CA GLU A 278 19.84 -3.33 0.86
C GLU A 278 21.10 -2.45 0.83
N LYS A 279 22.18 -2.90 1.47
CA LYS A 279 23.46 -2.19 1.50
C LYS A 279 24.11 -2.14 0.11
N GLU A 280 24.14 -3.25 -0.62
CA GLU A 280 24.65 -3.31 -2.00
C GLU A 280 23.86 -2.40 -2.94
N LEU A 281 22.56 -2.30 -2.76
CA LEU A 281 21.70 -1.41 -3.53
C LEU A 281 21.82 0.06 -3.10
N GLY A 282 22.45 0.34 -1.97
CA GLY A 282 22.60 1.68 -1.41
C GLY A 282 21.33 2.23 -0.78
N VAL A 283 20.44 1.36 -0.27
CA VAL A 283 19.18 1.75 0.40
C VAL A 283 19.45 2.54 1.68
N ASN A 284 20.60 2.31 2.31
CA ASN A 284 21.09 3.05 3.47
C ASN A 284 21.63 4.46 3.15
N SER A 285 21.44 4.95 1.93
CA SER A 285 21.94 6.23 1.43
C SER A 285 21.03 6.81 0.35
N LEU A 286 21.36 8.01 -0.12
CA LEU A 286 20.64 8.64 -1.25
C LEU A 286 20.83 7.90 -2.60
N ILE A 287 21.76 6.96 -2.71
CA ILE A 287 22.09 6.30 -3.98
C ILE A 287 20.88 5.56 -4.54
N ALA A 288 20.22 4.74 -3.74
CA ALA A 288 19.08 3.96 -4.20
C ALA A 288 17.89 4.85 -4.59
N ILE A 289 17.57 5.86 -3.78
CA ILE A 289 16.43 6.75 -4.07
C ILE A 289 16.70 7.67 -5.27
N HIS A 290 17.94 8.07 -5.50
CA HIS A 290 18.31 8.81 -6.71
C HIS A 290 18.21 7.92 -7.95
N ARG A 291 18.63 6.65 -7.89
CA ARG A 291 18.41 5.68 -8.98
C ARG A 291 16.91 5.51 -9.27
N PHE A 292 16.09 5.42 -8.25
CA PHE A 292 14.63 5.37 -8.42
C PHE A 292 14.12 6.63 -9.13
N ARG A 293 14.47 7.82 -8.65
CA ARG A 293 14.09 9.09 -9.27
C ARG A 293 14.49 9.15 -10.73
N ASP A 294 15.73 8.78 -11.05
CA ASP A 294 16.26 8.86 -12.41
C ASP A 294 15.57 7.83 -13.32
N ARG A 295 15.32 6.61 -12.80
CA ARG A 295 14.56 5.58 -13.52
C ARG A 295 13.13 6.02 -13.85
N ILE A 296 12.36 6.50 -12.87
CA ILE A 296 10.98 6.93 -13.15
C ILE A 296 10.94 8.12 -14.12
N LYS A 297 11.95 8.97 -14.12
CA LYS A 297 12.09 10.04 -15.10
C LYS A 297 12.37 9.50 -16.51
N GLU A 298 13.22 8.50 -16.64
CA GLU A 298 13.44 7.78 -17.91
C GLU A 298 12.15 7.10 -18.39
N ASP A 299 11.44 6.43 -17.48
CA ASP A 299 10.17 5.77 -17.80
C ASP A 299 9.10 6.78 -18.24
N LYS A 300 9.02 7.96 -17.61
CA LYS A 300 8.19 9.07 -18.07
C LYS A 300 8.51 9.45 -19.53
N ASN A 301 9.79 9.60 -19.85
CA ASN A 301 10.23 9.97 -21.22
C ASN A 301 9.88 8.85 -22.23
N LYS A 302 10.03 7.58 -21.85
CA LYS A 302 9.64 6.43 -22.70
C LYS A 302 8.14 6.42 -22.97
N VAL A 303 7.30 6.57 -21.95
CA VAL A 303 5.84 6.65 -22.10
C VAL A 303 5.47 7.83 -23.01
N LYS A 304 6.04 8.99 -22.76
CA LYS A 304 5.81 10.18 -23.58
C LYS A 304 6.15 9.93 -25.06
N SER A 305 7.30 9.32 -25.34
CA SER A 305 7.72 8.95 -26.71
C SER A 305 6.73 7.96 -27.34
N ILE A 306 6.31 6.92 -26.61
CA ILE A 306 5.31 5.95 -27.10
C ILE A 306 4.02 6.67 -27.50
N ILE A 307 3.46 7.46 -26.59
CA ILE A 307 2.18 8.16 -26.79
C ILE A 307 2.25 9.14 -27.97
N GLN A 308 3.32 9.93 -28.07
CA GLN A 308 3.50 10.92 -29.14
C GLN A 308 3.68 10.28 -30.52
N ASN A 309 4.19 9.05 -30.60
CA ASN A 309 4.35 8.32 -31.86
C ASN A 309 3.06 7.57 -32.29
N ILE A 310 2.00 7.56 -31.47
CA ILE A 310 0.71 7.01 -31.85
C ILE A 310 0.03 7.99 -32.83
N PRO A 311 -0.42 7.54 -34.02
CA PRO A 311 -1.14 8.39 -34.95
C PRO A 311 -2.38 9.05 -34.29
N LYS A 312 -2.60 10.33 -34.57
CA LYS A 312 -3.69 11.13 -33.95
C LYS A 312 -5.10 10.58 -34.18
N ASN A 313 -5.31 9.77 -35.21
CA ASN A 313 -6.58 9.10 -35.49
C ASN A 313 -6.78 7.81 -34.73
N LYS A 314 -5.82 7.42 -33.87
CA LYS A 314 -5.87 6.21 -33.04
C LYS A 314 -6.39 6.56 -31.65
N LYS A 315 -7.29 5.71 -31.16
CA LYS A 315 -7.93 5.85 -29.88
C LYS A 315 -7.09 5.23 -28.76
N ILE A 316 -6.77 6.05 -27.76
CA ILE A 316 -6.02 5.64 -26.55
C ILE A 316 -6.98 5.70 -25.35
N VAL A 317 -7.06 4.64 -24.60
CA VAL A 317 -7.83 4.58 -23.35
C VAL A 317 -6.97 4.01 -22.22
N ALA A 318 -7.45 4.08 -20.99
CA ALA A 318 -6.79 3.41 -19.89
C ALA A 318 -7.64 2.28 -19.31
N PHE A 319 -7.01 1.36 -18.59
CA PHE A 319 -7.69 0.33 -17.82
C PHE A 319 -7.28 0.40 -16.34
N GLY A 320 -8.28 0.54 -15.47
CA GLY A 320 -8.17 0.57 -14.03
C GLY A 320 -8.17 1.99 -13.44
N ALA A 321 -9.28 2.43 -12.92
CA ALA A 321 -9.38 3.62 -12.07
C ALA A 321 -8.86 3.26 -10.66
N SER A 322 -7.58 2.87 -10.57
CA SER A 322 -6.93 2.42 -9.33
C SER A 322 -6.55 3.59 -8.43
N ARG A 323 -6.14 3.30 -7.17
CA ARG A 323 -5.66 4.33 -6.24
C ARG A 323 -4.53 5.19 -6.81
N SER A 324 -3.61 4.57 -7.54
CA SER A 324 -2.50 5.27 -8.17
C SER A 324 -2.86 5.95 -9.50
N ALA A 325 -4.06 5.73 -10.04
CA ALA A 325 -4.40 6.21 -11.38
C ALA A 325 -4.25 7.72 -11.51
N ASN A 326 -4.71 8.51 -10.53
CA ASN A 326 -4.58 9.97 -10.56
C ASN A 326 -3.11 10.39 -10.62
N LEU A 327 -2.23 9.80 -9.79
CA LEU A 327 -0.80 10.08 -9.84
C LEU A 327 -0.19 9.65 -11.19
N LEU A 328 -0.52 8.46 -11.69
CA LEU A 328 0.06 7.95 -12.95
C LEU A 328 -0.36 8.81 -14.15
N ILE A 329 -1.61 9.28 -14.18
CA ILE A 329 -2.09 10.19 -15.23
C ILE A 329 -1.32 11.53 -15.19
N GLU A 330 -1.15 12.12 -14.01
CA GLU A 330 -0.41 13.37 -13.83
C GLU A 330 1.09 13.17 -14.13
N PHE A 331 1.71 12.14 -13.55
CA PHE A 331 3.14 11.91 -13.69
C PHE A 331 3.55 11.60 -15.11
N PHE A 332 2.81 10.73 -15.82
CA PHE A 332 3.10 10.37 -17.22
C PHE A 332 2.47 11.33 -18.24
N GLU A 333 1.82 12.41 -17.79
CA GLU A 333 1.18 13.42 -18.64
C GLU A 333 0.13 12.82 -19.61
N LEU A 334 -0.65 11.84 -19.14
CA LEU A 334 -1.59 11.10 -19.98
C LEU A 334 -2.94 11.80 -20.16
N GLY A 335 -3.25 12.83 -19.35
CA GLY A 335 -4.57 13.44 -19.26
C GLY A 335 -5.18 13.91 -20.58
N ASN A 336 -4.35 14.41 -21.52
CA ASN A 336 -4.80 14.93 -22.81
C ASN A 336 -4.92 13.85 -23.91
N TYR A 337 -4.57 12.60 -23.60
CA TYR A 337 -4.51 11.52 -24.60
C TYR A 337 -5.58 10.45 -24.37
N LEU A 338 -6.08 10.32 -23.14
CA LEU A 338 -7.02 9.26 -22.76
C LEU A 338 -8.46 9.71 -23.07
N GLU A 339 -9.19 8.92 -23.86
CA GLU A 339 -10.61 9.18 -24.12
C GLU A 339 -11.52 8.75 -22.97
N TYR A 340 -11.22 7.62 -22.33
CA TYR A 340 -11.92 7.10 -21.14
C TYR A 340 -11.05 6.13 -20.35
N ILE A 341 -11.48 5.83 -19.12
CA ILE A 341 -10.89 4.78 -18.29
C ILE A 341 -11.89 3.65 -18.14
N ILE A 342 -11.43 2.42 -18.29
CA ILE A 342 -12.24 1.21 -18.06
C ILE A 342 -12.04 0.78 -16.61
N ASP A 343 -13.15 0.62 -15.88
CA ASP A 343 -13.15 0.03 -14.54
C ASP A 343 -14.53 -0.62 -14.29
N ASP A 344 -14.54 -1.81 -13.69
CA ASP A 344 -15.78 -2.55 -13.43
C ASP A 344 -16.35 -2.30 -12.02
N ASN A 345 -15.70 -1.42 -11.23
CA ASN A 345 -16.22 -1.03 -9.93
C ASN A 345 -17.40 -0.07 -10.10
N ILE A 346 -18.60 -0.54 -9.73
CA ILE A 346 -19.86 0.20 -9.88
C ILE A 346 -19.83 1.57 -9.19
N ASN A 347 -19.05 1.75 -8.14
CA ASN A 347 -18.91 3.02 -7.43
C ASN A 347 -18.08 4.06 -8.19
N LYS A 348 -17.40 3.66 -9.27
CA LYS A 348 -16.52 4.52 -10.09
C LYS A 348 -17.11 4.79 -11.48
N ILE A 349 -17.95 3.89 -11.99
CA ILE A 349 -18.59 4.02 -13.30
C ILE A 349 -19.44 5.30 -13.34
N ASN A 350 -19.45 6.00 -14.49
CA ASN A 350 -20.11 7.27 -14.72
C ASN A 350 -19.54 8.45 -13.90
N LYS A 351 -18.36 8.31 -13.34
CA LYS A 351 -17.59 9.41 -12.75
C LYS A 351 -16.47 9.87 -13.69
N TYR A 352 -15.84 10.97 -13.33
CA TYR A 352 -14.76 11.57 -14.12
C TYR A 352 -13.50 11.71 -13.29
N VAL A 353 -12.34 11.64 -13.97
CA VAL A 353 -11.05 12.03 -13.39
C VAL A 353 -11.05 13.55 -13.20
N PRO A 354 -10.84 14.08 -11.99
CA PRO A 354 -10.76 15.51 -11.75
C PRO A 354 -9.71 16.18 -12.65
N TYR A 355 -9.95 17.44 -13.03
CA TYR A 355 -9.12 18.26 -13.95
C TYR A 355 -9.05 17.77 -15.40
N HIS A 356 -9.04 16.48 -15.66
CA HIS A 356 -8.90 15.91 -17.01
C HIS A 356 -10.26 15.57 -17.65
N ASN A 357 -11.32 15.51 -16.85
CA ASN A 357 -12.67 15.16 -17.31
C ASN A 357 -12.76 13.83 -18.08
N ILE A 358 -11.84 12.90 -17.82
CA ILE A 358 -11.81 11.59 -18.47
C ILE A 358 -12.91 10.74 -17.82
N PRO A 359 -13.91 10.27 -18.59
CA PRO A 359 -15.01 9.46 -18.05
C PRO A 359 -14.53 8.05 -17.67
N ILE A 360 -15.11 7.48 -16.63
CA ILE A 360 -14.91 6.10 -16.22
C ILE A 360 -16.10 5.27 -16.70
N CYS A 361 -15.82 4.23 -17.50
CA CYS A 361 -16.81 3.38 -18.15
C CYS A 361 -16.61 1.92 -17.72
N ASP A 362 -17.69 1.12 -17.77
CA ASP A 362 -17.56 -0.33 -17.57
C ASP A 362 -16.91 -1.02 -18.78
N SER A 363 -16.42 -2.25 -18.59
CA SER A 363 -15.72 -3.00 -19.63
C SER A 363 -16.58 -3.38 -20.84
N LYS A 364 -17.90 -3.29 -20.74
CA LYS A 364 -18.83 -3.55 -21.88
C LYS A 364 -18.64 -2.55 -23.01
N ILE A 365 -18.10 -1.35 -22.70
CA ILE A 365 -17.79 -0.34 -23.72
C ILE A 365 -16.86 -0.88 -24.82
N LEU A 366 -15.97 -1.84 -24.47
CA LEU A 366 -15.04 -2.46 -25.41
C LEU A 366 -15.73 -3.21 -26.56
N LYS A 367 -16.99 -3.62 -26.40
CA LYS A 367 -17.75 -4.29 -27.46
C LYS A 367 -18.15 -3.33 -28.59
N ASN A 368 -18.48 -2.09 -28.24
CA ASN A 368 -19.06 -1.11 -29.16
C ASN A 368 -18.11 0.06 -29.51
N ASN A 369 -17.12 0.32 -28.67
CA ASN A 369 -16.18 1.43 -28.79
C ASN A 369 -14.75 0.95 -28.54
N LYS A 370 -14.26 0.09 -29.44
CA LYS A 370 -12.92 -0.53 -29.30
C LYS A 370 -11.81 0.53 -29.41
N PRO A 371 -10.84 0.54 -28.49
CA PRO A 371 -9.65 1.36 -28.60
C PRO A 371 -8.61 0.69 -29.49
N ASP A 372 -7.65 1.47 -30.00
CA ASP A 372 -6.44 0.94 -30.62
C ASP A 372 -5.36 0.63 -29.58
N TYR A 373 -5.33 1.42 -28.49
CA TYR A 373 -4.34 1.29 -27.43
C TYR A 373 -5.00 1.36 -26.05
N VAL A 374 -4.52 0.52 -25.12
CA VAL A 374 -4.94 0.52 -23.72
C VAL A 374 -3.72 0.69 -22.81
N VAL A 375 -3.67 1.77 -22.03
CA VAL A 375 -2.67 1.98 -20.98
C VAL A 375 -3.15 1.34 -19.69
N ILE A 376 -2.36 0.48 -19.08
CA ILE A 376 -2.76 -0.19 -17.83
C ILE A 376 -2.37 0.67 -16.63
N LEU A 377 -3.38 1.26 -15.95
CA LEU A 377 -3.20 2.01 -14.69
C LEU A 377 -3.38 1.12 -13.46
N ALA A 378 -4.17 0.04 -13.55
CA ALA A 378 -4.25 -0.99 -12.50
C ALA A 378 -3.12 -2.01 -12.66
N TRP A 379 -1.91 -1.53 -12.58
CA TRP A 379 -0.66 -2.17 -12.96
C TRP A 379 -0.37 -3.51 -12.24
N ILE A 380 -0.84 -3.68 -11.00
CA ILE A 380 -0.73 -4.95 -10.25
C ILE A 380 -1.46 -6.11 -10.98
N HIS A 381 -2.42 -5.78 -11.83
CA HIS A 381 -3.25 -6.72 -12.58
C HIS A 381 -2.91 -6.79 -14.08
N THR A 382 -1.73 -6.29 -14.49
CA THR A 382 -1.32 -6.18 -15.91
C THR A 382 -1.57 -7.46 -16.69
N ASP A 383 -1.11 -8.62 -16.22
CA ASP A 383 -1.26 -9.90 -16.94
C ASP A 383 -2.73 -10.33 -17.10
N LYS A 384 -3.54 -10.13 -16.05
CA LYS A 384 -4.97 -10.44 -16.09
C LYS A 384 -5.69 -9.54 -17.08
N ILE A 385 -5.45 -8.24 -17.00
CA ILE A 385 -6.09 -7.23 -17.85
C ILE A 385 -5.66 -7.44 -19.31
N THR A 386 -4.37 -7.68 -19.57
CA THR A 386 -3.86 -7.98 -20.92
C THR A 386 -4.57 -9.18 -21.54
N ARG A 387 -4.73 -10.27 -20.78
CA ARG A 387 -5.48 -11.45 -21.27
C ARG A 387 -6.94 -11.11 -21.60
N VAL A 388 -7.62 -10.35 -20.75
CA VAL A 388 -9.00 -9.94 -20.99
C VAL A 388 -9.11 -9.11 -22.27
N ILE A 389 -8.23 -8.12 -22.47
CA ILE A 389 -8.22 -7.26 -23.65
C ILE A 389 -7.93 -8.09 -24.92
N LYS A 390 -6.91 -8.96 -24.90
CA LYS A 390 -6.54 -9.78 -26.04
C LYS A 390 -7.60 -10.81 -26.41
N ASN A 391 -8.39 -11.30 -25.48
CA ASN A 391 -9.53 -12.18 -25.75
C ASN A 391 -10.70 -11.42 -26.42
N ILE A 392 -10.83 -10.12 -26.19
CA ILE A 392 -11.84 -9.29 -26.87
C ILE A 392 -11.40 -8.97 -28.30
N ASP A 393 -10.16 -8.54 -28.45
CA ASP A 393 -9.55 -8.25 -29.74
C ASP A 393 -8.01 -8.27 -29.64
N ASN A 394 -7.39 -9.22 -30.33
CA ASN A 394 -5.94 -9.38 -30.32
C ASN A 394 -5.19 -8.22 -31.01
N GLY A 395 -5.89 -7.41 -31.83
CA GLY A 395 -5.35 -6.22 -32.49
C GLY A 395 -5.15 -5.02 -31.55
N ILE A 396 -5.80 -4.99 -30.39
CA ILE A 396 -5.63 -3.92 -29.41
C ILE A 396 -4.23 -4.00 -28.80
N LYS A 397 -3.48 -2.91 -28.85
CA LYS A 397 -2.15 -2.81 -28.25
C LYS A 397 -2.26 -2.40 -26.78
N VAL A 398 -1.57 -3.14 -25.91
CA VAL A 398 -1.57 -2.87 -24.47
C VAL A 398 -0.25 -2.21 -24.09
N ILE A 399 -0.31 -1.04 -23.44
CA ILE A 399 0.85 -0.33 -22.91
C ILE A 399 0.95 -0.65 -21.41
N SER A 400 1.96 -1.45 -21.07
CA SER A 400 2.33 -1.74 -19.68
C SER A 400 3.26 -0.66 -19.14
N LEU A 401 2.98 -0.19 -17.91
CA LEU A 401 3.81 0.81 -17.24
C LEU A 401 4.83 0.18 -16.27
N PHE A 402 4.56 -1.04 -15.77
CA PHE A 402 5.40 -1.69 -14.74
C PHE A 402 5.52 -3.20 -14.99
N PRO A 403 6.63 -3.83 -14.55
CA PRO A 403 7.88 -3.23 -14.05
C PRO A 403 8.74 -2.60 -15.15
N ASN A 404 8.41 -2.83 -16.41
CA ASN A 404 9.08 -2.26 -17.57
C ASN A 404 8.05 -1.71 -18.57
N ILE A 405 8.33 -0.53 -19.08
CA ILE A 405 7.50 0.07 -20.13
C ILE A 405 7.57 -0.81 -21.39
N SER A 406 6.42 -1.28 -21.85
CA SER A 406 6.33 -2.13 -23.05
C SER A 406 5.00 -1.97 -23.77
N ILE A 407 4.99 -2.31 -25.06
CA ILE A 407 3.78 -2.46 -25.88
C ILE A 407 3.62 -3.95 -26.16
N ILE A 408 2.48 -4.51 -25.78
CA ILE A 408 2.13 -5.93 -25.88
C ILE A 408 1.09 -6.12 -26.99
#